data_501e03294afd1a74200618fe775fd358
#
_entry.id   501e03294afd1a74200618fe775fd358
#
_cell.length_a   1.000
_cell.length_b   1.000
_cell.length_c   1.000
_cell.angle_alpha   90.00
_cell.angle_beta   90.00
_cell.angle_gamma   90.00
#
_symmetry.space_group_name_H-M   'P 1'
#
loop_
_entity.id
_entity.type
_entity.pdbx_description
1 polymer ?
#
loop_
_entity_poly.entity_id
_entity_poly.type
_entity_poly.pdbx_seq_one_letter_code
_entity_poly.pdbx_strand_id
1 'polypeptide(L)'
;MQAAYEVINERGYAATTFQEIAKRSGLSRPTLNYYFATREDLYHALLQQAHEVVTSCIRIAKQHDATLDRLRAYIDAVVAVWHRDGAVVGFLVNARLESYRHPGLPSATVAATRGFLGELVSEAVVRRELPSHTDQASLVELLYAMLWGMGAYAGWQRRPVDVAVIAKQLQMVIGDGLAPVTDRDR
;
A
#
# COMPACT_ATOMS: atom_id res chain seq x y z
N MET A 1 3.15 -11.89 -14.49
CA MET A 1 3.33 -10.82 -13.49
C MET A 1 3.73 -11.38 -12.12
N GLN A 2 3.03 -12.38 -11.56
CA GLN A 2 3.28 -12.94 -10.23
C GLN A 2 4.76 -13.32 -9.99
N ALA A 3 5.34 -14.13 -10.87
CA ALA A 3 6.76 -14.52 -10.79
C ALA A 3 7.73 -13.31 -10.79
N ALA A 4 7.38 -12.23 -11.47
CA ALA A 4 8.21 -11.02 -11.49
C ALA A 4 8.14 -10.27 -10.14
N TYR A 5 6.94 -10.17 -9.53
CA TYR A 5 6.81 -9.64 -8.17
C TYR A 5 7.67 -10.43 -7.17
N GLU A 6 7.59 -11.76 -7.21
CA GLU A 6 8.35 -12.63 -6.31
C GLU A 6 9.86 -12.47 -6.48
N VAL A 7 10.37 -12.48 -7.72
CA VAL A 7 11.80 -12.32 -7.99
C VAL A 7 12.30 -10.95 -7.54
N ILE A 8 11.54 -9.88 -7.80
CA ILE A 8 11.91 -8.53 -7.34
C ILE A 8 11.88 -8.42 -5.82
N ASN A 9 10.91 -9.05 -5.16
CA ASN A 9 10.82 -9.05 -3.70
C ASN A 9 12.00 -9.78 -3.05
N GLU A 10 12.47 -10.87 -3.67
CA GLU A 10 13.58 -11.66 -3.15
C GLU A 10 14.94 -11.01 -3.40
N ARG A 11 15.16 -10.37 -4.55
CA ARG A 11 16.48 -9.93 -5.04
C ARG A 11 16.65 -8.43 -5.21
N GLY A 12 15.55 -7.70 -5.16
CA GLY A 12 15.51 -6.28 -5.53
C GLY A 12 15.48 -6.06 -7.05
N TYR A 13 15.11 -4.84 -7.43
CA TYR A 13 14.99 -4.45 -8.85
C TYR A 13 16.31 -4.59 -9.62
N ALA A 14 17.43 -4.12 -9.04
CA ALA A 14 18.72 -4.09 -9.72
C ALA A 14 19.27 -5.49 -10.08
N ALA A 15 19.02 -6.49 -9.22
CA ALA A 15 19.51 -7.87 -9.42
C ALA A 15 18.52 -8.76 -10.18
N THR A 16 17.34 -8.27 -10.54
CA THR A 16 16.33 -9.05 -11.26
C THR A 16 16.69 -9.21 -12.74
N THR A 17 16.59 -10.44 -13.26
CA THR A 17 16.85 -10.77 -14.67
C THR A 17 15.64 -11.47 -15.31
N PHE A 18 15.48 -11.31 -16.62
CA PHE A 18 14.46 -12.05 -17.39
C PHE A 18 14.65 -13.57 -17.34
N GLN A 19 15.88 -14.04 -17.18
CA GLN A 19 16.15 -15.46 -17.05
C GLN A 19 15.56 -16.06 -15.77
N GLU A 20 15.66 -15.34 -14.65
CA GLU A 20 15.11 -15.76 -13.37
C GLU A 20 13.59 -15.73 -13.37
N ILE A 21 13.01 -14.67 -13.94
CA ILE A 21 11.55 -14.54 -14.10
C ILE A 21 11.01 -15.66 -15.00
N ALA A 22 11.69 -15.94 -16.12
CA ALA A 22 11.34 -17.04 -17.02
C ALA A 22 11.35 -18.38 -16.29
N LYS A 23 12.43 -18.66 -15.55
CA LYS A 23 12.56 -19.89 -14.73
C LYS A 23 11.44 -20.01 -13.70
N ARG A 24 11.11 -18.91 -13.01
CA ARG A 24 10.06 -18.88 -11.97
C ARG A 24 8.65 -19.02 -12.55
N SER A 25 8.40 -18.40 -13.70
CA SER A 25 7.08 -18.41 -14.36
C SER A 25 6.80 -19.65 -15.23
N GLY A 26 7.82 -20.49 -15.49
CA GLY A 26 7.70 -21.59 -16.47
C GLY A 26 7.66 -21.13 -17.92
N LEU A 27 7.92 -19.85 -18.19
CA LEU A 27 7.99 -19.30 -19.55
C LEU A 27 9.41 -19.36 -20.12
N SER A 28 9.52 -19.25 -21.44
CA SER A 28 10.81 -19.06 -22.06
C SER A 28 11.27 -17.60 -22.01
N ARG A 29 12.59 -17.34 -21.98
CA ARG A 29 13.12 -15.98 -22.08
C ARG A 29 12.69 -15.25 -23.37
N PRO A 30 12.65 -15.90 -24.55
CA PRO A 30 12.10 -15.27 -25.74
C PRO A 30 10.64 -14.85 -25.59
N THR A 31 9.81 -15.65 -24.90
CA THR A 31 8.43 -15.29 -24.60
C THR A 31 8.33 -14.02 -23.78
N LEU A 32 9.16 -13.87 -22.73
CA LEU A 32 9.19 -12.64 -21.93
C LEU A 32 9.66 -11.43 -22.76
N ASN A 33 10.70 -11.61 -23.60
CA ASN A 33 11.20 -10.56 -24.48
C ASN A 33 10.16 -10.13 -25.54
N TYR A 34 9.20 -10.99 -25.89
CA TYR A 34 8.09 -10.63 -26.76
C TYR A 34 7.13 -9.63 -26.10
N TYR A 35 6.88 -9.79 -24.79
CA TYR A 35 5.98 -8.90 -24.04
C TYR A 35 6.67 -7.64 -23.50
N PHE A 36 7.96 -7.73 -23.14
CA PHE A 36 8.72 -6.66 -22.53
C PHE A 36 10.08 -6.53 -23.19
N ALA A 37 10.31 -5.39 -23.85
CA ALA A 37 11.57 -5.15 -24.53
C ALA A 37 12.74 -5.01 -23.53
N THR A 38 12.47 -4.35 -22.39
CA THR A 38 13.46 -4.07 -21.37
C THR A 38 12.95 -4.48 -19.97
N ARG A 39 13.87 -4.54 -19.01
CA ARG A 39 13.51 -4.74 -17.60
C ARG A 39 12.72 -3.56 -17.05
N GLU A 40 13.01 -2.37 -17.53
CA GLU A 40 12.32 -1.13 -17.21
C GLU A 40 10.84 -1.19 -17.65
N ASP A 41 10.57 -1.68 -18.86
CA ASP A 41 9.19 -1.87 -19.35
C ASP A 41 8.40 -2.83 -18.48
N LEU A 42 9.01 -3.96 -18.10
CA LEU A 42 8.41 -4.90 -17.16
C LEU A 42 8.14 -4.24 -15.81
N TYR A 43 9.10 -3.49 -15.28
CA TYR A 43 8.95 -2.83 -13.98
C TYR A 43 7.83 -1.79 -13.99
N HIS A 44 7.73 -1.00 -15.07
CA HIS A 44 6.62 -0.06 -15.26
C HIS A 44 5.27 -0.77 -15.34
N ALA A 45 5.18 -1.89 -16.04
CA ALA A 45 3.95 -2.69 -16.09
C ALA A 45 3.56 -3.25 -14.70
N LEU A 46 4.55 -3.67 -13.90
CA LEU A 46 4.32 -4.09 -12.51
C LEU A 46 3.82 -2.94 -11.63
N LEU A 47 4.42 -1.75 -11.75
CA LEU A 47 3.98 -0.54 -11.04
C LEU A 47 2.56 -0.15 -11.42
N GLN A 48 2.21 -0.23 -12.71
CA GLN A 48 0.86 0.05 -13.20
C GLN A 48 -0.16 -0.92 -12.59
N GLN A 49 0.12 -2.22 -12.63
CA GLN A 49 -0.77 -3.23 -12.04
C GLN A 49 -0.90 -3.04 -10.52
N ALA A 50 0.18 -2.74 -9.82
CA ALA A 50 0.15 -2.46 -8.40
C ALA A 50 -0.65 -1.18 -8.08
N HIS A 51 -0.57 -0.16 -8.94
CA HIS A 51 -1.38 1.05 -8.84
C HIS A 51 -2.89 0.74 -9.00
N GLU A 52 -3.27 -0.13 -9.92
CA GLU A 52 -4.65 -0.57 -10.10
C GLU A 52 -5.19 -1.31 -8.86
N VAL A 53 -4.35 -2.11 -8.20
CA VAL A 53 -4.71 -2.76 -6.93
C VAL A 53 -5.01 -1.72 -5.85
N VAL A 54 -4.13 -0.73 -5.66
CA VAL A 54 -4.33 0.32 -4.64
C VAL A 54 -5.55 1.17 -4.95
N THR A 55 -5.74 1.59 -6.19
CA THR A 55 -6.92 2.37 -6.58
C THR A 55 -8.22 1.59 -6.43
N SER A 56 -8.17 0.26 -6.61
CA SER A 56 -9.32 -0.62 -6.32
C SER A 56 -9.64 -0.65 -4.81
N CYS A 57 -8.64 -0.72 -3.93
CA CYS A 57 -8.84 -0.64 -2.48
C CYS A 57 -9.45 0.72 -2.08
N ILE A 58 -8.97 1.83 -2.67
CA ILE A 58 -9.52 3.16 -2.45
C ILE A 58 -10.99 3.22 -2.91
N ARG A 59 -11.32 2.65 -4.05
CA ARG A 59 -12.69 2.62 -4.58
C ARG A 59 -13.64 1.84 -3.66
N ILE A 60 -13.18 0.72 -3.08
CA ILE A 60 -13.95 -0.03 -2.09
C ILE A 60 -14.21 0.84 -0.84
N ALA A 61 -13.18 1.50 -0.33
CA ALA A 61 -13.29 2.38 0.81
C ALA A 61 -14.30 3.52 0.58
N LYS A 62 -14.27 4.14 -0.60
CA LYS A 62 -15.16 5.25 -0.97
C LYS A 62 -16.64 4.86 -1.09
N GLN A 63 -16.99 3.58 -0.95
CA GLN A 63 -18.40 3.14 -0.88
C GLN A 63 -19.04 3.34 0.49
N HIS A 64 -18.28 3.72 1.51
CA HIS A 64 -18.78 4.00 2.86
C HIS A 64 -18.96 5.49 3.08
N ASP A 65 -19.91 5.88 3.90
CA ASP A 65 -20.24 7.29 4.16
C ASP A 65 -19.38 7.89 5.27
N ALA A 66 -19.21 7.17 6.39
CA ALA A 66 -18.45 7.67 7.53
C ALA A 66 -16.95 7.60 7.26
N THR A 67 -16.20 8.64 7.66
CA THR A 67 -14.77 8.79 7.41
C THR A 67 -13.97 7.63 8.02
N LEU A 68 -14.29 7.26 9.27
CA LEU A 68 -13.62 6.15 9.95
C LEU A 68 -13.90 4.81 9.28
N ASP A 69 -15.11 4.59 8.77
CA ASP A 69 -15.47 3.35 8.06
C ASP A 69 -14.76 3.25 6.70
N ARG A 70 -14.55 4.39 6.01
CA ARG A 70 -13.69 4.44 4.80
C ARG A 70 -12.27 4.02 5.11
N LEU A 71 -11.70 4.52 6.20
CA LEU A 71 -10.34 4.15 6.59
C LEU A 71 -10.24 2.66 6.95
N ARG A 72 -11.19 2.14 7.72
CA ARG A 72 -11.29 0.72 8.06
C ARG A 72 -11.43 -0.14 6.82
N ALA A 73 -12.36 0.20 5.93
CA ALA A 73 -12.58 -0.53 4.67
C ALA A 73 -11.34 -0.53 3.76
N TYR A 74 -10.58 0.58 3.73
CA TYR A 74 -9.31 0.63 3.02
C TYR A 74 -8.28 -0.36 3.61
N ILE A 75 -8.11 -0.36 4.93
CA ILE A 75 -7.20 -1.27 5.63
C ILE A 75 -7.62 -2.72 5.36
N ASP A 76 -8.90 -3.04 5.50
CA ASP A 76 -9.43 -4.39 5.26
C ASP A 76 -9.23 -4.84 3.81
N ALA A 77 -9.43 -3.95 2.84
CA ALA A 77 -9.17 -4.23 1.43
C ALA A 77 -7.69 -4.52 1.16
N VAL A 78 -6.76 -3.77 1.77
CA VAL A 78 -5.31 -4.02 1.67
C VAL A 78 -4.94 -5.35 2.31
N VAL A 79 -5.51 -5.68 3.48
CA VAL A 79 -5.31 -6.97 4.16
C VAL A 79 -5.83 -8.13 3.30
N ALA A 80 -7.00 -7.96 2.67
CA ALA A 80 -7.55 -8.97 1.75
C ALA A 80 -6.65 -9.19 0.52
N VAL A 81 -6.05 -8.12 -0.03
CA VAL A 81 -5.03 -8.26 -1.09
C VAL A 81 -3.82 -9.01 -0.58
N TRP A 82 -3.33 -8.71 0.62
CA TRP A 82 -2.19 -9.42 1.22
C TRP A 82 -2.44 -10.93 1.31
N HIS A 83 -3.59 -11.34 1.81
CA HIS A 83 -3.94 -12.77 1.93
C HIS A 83 -4.09 -13.46 0.58
N ARG A 84 -4.56 -12.76 -0.44
CA ARG A 84 -4.75 -13.30 -1.79
C ARG A 84 -3.46 -13.32 -2.60
N ASP A 85 -2.68 -12.25 -2.51
CA ASP A 85 -1.46 -12.01 -3.28
C ASP A 85 -0.49 -11.13 -2.50
N GLY A 86 0.21 -11.72 -1.54
CA GLY A 86 1.21 -11.02 -0.74
C GLY A 86 2.40 -10.50 -1.55
N ALA A 87 2.64 -11.05 -2.75
CA ALA A 87 3.76 -10.63 -3.58
C ALA A 87 3.58 -9.21 -4.14
N VAL A 88 2.35 -8.82 -4.49
CA VAL A 88 2.09 -7.44 -4.95
C VAL A 88 2.26 -6.43 -3.81
N VAL A 89 1.86 -6.78 -2.59
CA VAL A 89 2.04 -5.89 -1.43
C VAL A 89 3.51 -5.76 -1.06
N GLY A 90 4.26 -6.88 -1.05
CA GLY A 90 5.71 -6.85 -0.89
C GLY A 90 6.41 -6.00 -1.96
N PHE A 91 5.96 -6.10 -3.21
CA PHE A 91 6.47 -5.27 -4.29
C PHE A 91 6.18 -3.77 -4.06
N LEU A 92 4.99 -3.38 -3.58
CA LEU A 92 4.67 -2.00 -3.26
C LEU A 92 5.60 -1.41 -2.19
N VAL A 93 5.94 -2.21 -1.17
CA VAL A 93 6.91 -1.82 -0.13
C VAL A 93 8.30 -1.62 -0.73
N ASN A 94 8.77 -2.57 -1.55
CA ASN A 94 10.08 -2.49 -2.21
C ASN A 94 10.13 -1.34 -3.23
N ALA A 95 9.09 -1.14 -4.02
CA ALA A 95 9.00 -0.05 -4.99
C ALA A 95 9.09 1.33 -4.32
N ARG A 96 8.54 1.46 -3.11
CA ARG A 96 8.69 2.68 -2.31
C ARG A 96 10.15 2.93 -1.92
N LEU A 97 10.88 1.89 -1.49
CA LEU A 97 12.31 2.00 -1.18
C LEU A 97 13.14 2.31 -2.44
N GLU A 98 12.83 1.67 -3.55
CA GLU A 98 13.49 1.95 -4.83
C GLU A 98 13.23 3.38 -5.33
N SER A 99 12.06 3.96 -5.11
CA SER A 99 11.78 5.35 -5.49
C SER A 99 12.62 6.39 -4.72
N TYR A 100 13.08 6.06 -3.52
CA TYR A 100 14.05 6.89 -2.79
C TYR A 100 15.47 6.79 -3.37
N ARG A 101 15.85 5.60 -3.84
CA ARG A 101 17.18 5.37 -4.44
C ARG A 101 17.24 5.87 -5.88
N HIS A 102 16.12 5.87 -6.56
CA HIS A 102 15.97 6.24 -7.97
C HIS A 102 14.80 7.23 -8.16
N PRO A 103 15.04 8.54 -7.94
CA PRO A 103 13.97 9.56 -7.98
C PRO A 103 13.20 9.66 -9.30
N GLY A 104 13.73 9.09 -10.39
CA GLY A 104 13.04 9.02 -11.69
C GLY A 104 11.97 7.93 -11.79
N LEU A 105 11.86 7.02 -10.80
CA LEU A 105 10.84 5.98 -10.83
C LEU A 105 9.46 6.54 -10.44
N PRO A 106 8.38 6.10 -11.12
CA PRO A 106 7.02 6.57 -10.84
C PRO A 106 6.60 6.28 -9.40
N SER A 107 5.95 7.27 -8.77
CA SER A 107 5.40 7.17 -7.42
C SER A 107 3.87 7.33 -7.37
N ALA A 108 3.17 7.03 -8.47
CA ALA A 108 1.73 7.20 -8.60
C ALA A 108 0.91 6.53 -7.48
N THR A 109 1.34 5.36 -7.03
CA THR A 109 0.72 4.63 -5.92
C THR A 109 0.82 5.40 -4.60
N VAL A 110 1.97 6.00 -4.33
CA VAL A 110 2.19 6.85 -3.15
C VAL A 110 1.28 8.07 -3.19
N ALA A 111 1.22 8.74 -4.34
CA ALA A 111 0.37 9.91 -4.54
C ALA A 111 -1.11 9.56 -4.37
N ALA A 112 -1.57 8.43 -4.91
CA ALA A 112 -2.96 7.96 -4.77
C ALA A 112 -3.33 7.69 -3.31
N THR A 113 -2.47 6.99 -2.55
CA THR A 113 -2.72 6.70 -1.14
C THR A 113 -2.74 7.98 -0.30
N ARG A 114 -1.74 8.88 -0.47
CA ARG A 114 -1.71 10.15 0.26
C ARG A 114 -2.88 11.06 -0.10
N GLY A 115 -3.27 11.10 -1.38
CA GLY A 115 -4.43 11.86 -1.82
C GLY A 115 -5.72 11.36 -1.14
N PHE A 116 -5.93 10.05 -1.11
CA PHE A 116 -7.06 9.43 -0.41
C PHE A 116 -7.06 9.75 1.10
N LEU A 117 -5.93 9.63 1.77
CA LEU A 117 -5.81 9.98 3.19
C LEU A 117 -6.04 11.48 3.43
N GLY A 118 -5.57 12.34 2.52
CA GLY A 118 -5.81 13.79 2.58
C GLY A 118 -7.29 14.14 2.46
N GLU A 119 -8.01 13.50 1.53
CA GLU A 119 -9.47 13.64 1.40
C GLU A 119 -10.17 13.21 2.70
N LEU A 120 -9.78 12.06 3.27
CA LEU A 120 -10.35 11.56 4.54
C LEU A 120 -10.16 12.53 5.69
N VAL A 121 -8.92 12.99 5.91
CA VAL A 121 -8.59 13.90 7.03
C VAL A 121 -9.29 15.23 6.87
N SER A 122 -9.32 15.79 5.65
CA SER A 122 -10.01 17.04 5.35
C SER A 122 -11.53 16.92 5.61
N GLU A 123 -12.14 15.83 5.16
CA GLU A 123 -13.58 15.59 5.38
C GLU A 123 -13.90 15.39 6.85
N ALA A 124 -13.04 14.68 7.62
CA ALA A 124 -13.20 14.51 9.07
C ALA A 124 -13.19 15.85 9.83
N VAL A 125 -12.34 16.79 9.41
CA VAL A 125 -12.32 18.15 9.98
C VAL A 125 -13.59 18.91 9.63
N VAL A 126 -14.05 18.85 8.36
CA VAL A 126 -15.30 19.49 7.92
C VAL A 126 -16.51 18.94 8.67
N ARG A 127 -16.57 17.64 8.89
CA ARG A 127 -17.65 16.96 9.64
C ARG A 127 -17.52 17.10 11.16
N ARG A 128 -16.46 17.76 11.65
CA ARG A 128 -16.17 17.90 13.08
C ARG A 128 -15.90 16.57 13.80
N GLU A 129 -15.48 15.55 13.05
CA GLU A 129 -14.97 14.28 13.59
C GLU A 129 -13.54 14.46 14.10
N LEU A 130 -12.82 15.46 13.59
CA LEU A 130 -11.51 15.93 14.07
C LEU A 130 -11.59 17.42 14.47
N PRO A 131 -10.78 17.86 15.44
CA PRO A 131 -10.68 19.27 15.81
C PRO A 131 -10.30 20.17 14.63
N SER A 132 -10.85 21.39 14.58
CA SER A 132 -10.57 22.34 13.50
C SER A 132 -9.12 22.79 13.42
N HIS A 133 -8.35 22.66 14.49
CA HIS A 133 -6.93 22.98 14.58
C HIS A 133 -6.01 21.80 14.27
N THR A 134 -6.57 20.67 13.78
CA THR A 134 -5.76 19.48 13.39
C THR A 134 -4.76 19.85 12.30
N ASP A 135 -3.48 19.54 12.53
CA ASP A 135 -2.47 19.56 11.48
C ASP A 135 -2.71 18.41 10.51
N GLN A 136 -3.49 18.71 9.46
CA GLN A 136 -3.93 17.72 8.48
C GLN A 136 -2.75 17.10 7.74
N ALA A 137 -1.72 17.89 7.42
CA ALA A 137 -0.55 17.40 6.69
C ALA A 137 0.23 16.37 7.49
N SER A 138 0.52 16.69 8.76
CA SER A 138 1.22 15.77 9.67
C SER A 138 0.41 14.50 9.95
N LEU A 139 -0.92 14.61 10.07
CA LEU A 139 -1.78 13.45 10.28
C LEU A 139 -1.82 12.52 9.07
N VAL A 140 -1.87 13.07 7.85
CA VAL A 140 -1.78 12.28 6.61
C VAL A 140 -0.46 11.52 6.53
N GLU A 141 0.66 12.17 6.84
CA GLU A 141 1.97 11.50 6.84
C GLU A 141 2.06 10.42 7.92
N LEU A 142 1.49 10.65 9.11
CA LEU A 142 1.43 9.64 10.17
C LEU A 142 0.63 8.41 9.73
N LEU A 143 -0.60 8.61 9.21
CA LEU A 143 -1.44 7.51 8.71
C LEU A 143 -0.73 6.74 7.59
N TYR A 144 -0.12 7.46 6.65
CA TYR A 144 0.64 6.84 5.57
C TYR A 144 1.82 6.02 6.09
N ALA A 145 2.58 6.56 7.06
CA ALA A 145 3.71 5.86 7.68
C ALA A 145 3.28 4.59 8.42
N MET A 146 2.14 4.63 9.13
CA MET A 146 1.57 3.47 9.83
C MET A 146 1.17 2.36 8.83
N LEU A 147 0.46 2.71 7.75
CA LEU A 147 0.05 1.76 6.71
C LEU A 147 1.26 1.13 6.00
N TRP A 148 2.24 1.97 5.61
CA TRP A 148 3.46 1.47 4.98
C TRP A 148 4.29 0.62 5.93
N GLY A 149 4.45 1.06 7.19
CA GLY A 149 5.19 0.33 8.22
C GLY A 149 4.59 -1.05 8.52
N MET A 150 3.26 -1.16 8.54
CA MET A 150 2.57 -2.44 8.69
C MET A 150 2.91 -3.41 7.54
N GLY A 151 2.84 -2.94 6.29
CA GLY A 151 3.20 -3.74 5.12
C GLY A 151 4.68 -4.14 5.12
N ALA A 152 5.58 -3.19 5.43
CA ALA A 152 7.01 -3.45 5.51
C ALA A 152 7.34 -4.47 6.62
N TYR A 153 6.78 -4.29 7.81
CA TYR A 153 6.97 -5.21 8.92
C TYR A 153 6.54 -6.63 8.56
N ALA A 154 5.35 -6.79 7.99
CA ALA A 154 4.84 -8.09 7.57
C ALA A 154 5.71 -8.76 6.48
N GLY A 155 6.18 -7.97 5.50
CA GLY A 155 7.05 -8.46 4.41
C GLY A 155 8.45 -8.88 4.86
N TRP A 156 8.97 -8.32 5.96
CA TRP A 156 10.33 -8.61 6.45
C TRP A 156 10.38 -9.70 7.51
N GLN A 157 9.24 -10.13 8.06
CA GLN A 157 9.22 -11.18 9.06
C GLN A 157 9.55 -12.55 8.46
N ARG A 158 10.48 -13.27 9.07
CA ARG A 158 10.81 -14.65 8.69
C ARG A 158 9.72 -15.67 9.05
N ARG A 159 8.83 -15.31 9.99
CA ARG A 159 7.66 -16.09 10.38
C ARG A 159 6.42 -15.43 9.83
N PRO A 160 5.40 -16.19 9.40
CA PRO A 160 4.14 -15.62 9.00
C PRO A 160 3.58 -14.75 10.13
N VAL A 161 3.32 -13.48 9.82
CA VAL A 161 2.64 -12.55 10.71
C VAL A 161 1.21 -12.47 10.24
N ASP A 162 0.27 -12.61 11.17
CA ASP A 162 -1.13 -12.36 10.86
C ASP A 162 -1.37 -10.86 10.73
N VAL A 163 -1.28 -10.37 9.51
CA VAL A 163 -1.46 -8.95 9.16
C VAL A 163 -2.86 -8.48 9.56
N ALA A 164 -3.88 -9.36 9.54
CA ALA A 164 -5.23 -9.01 9.93
C ALA A 164 -5.32 -8.67 11.43
N VAL A 165 -4.58 -9.39 12.28
CA VAL A 165 -4.52 -9.09 13.72
C VAL A 165 -3.88 -7.72 13.96
N ILE A 166 -2.76 -7.42 13.28
CA ILE A 166 -2.09 -6.11 13.39
C ILE A 166 -3.01 -4.99 12.88
N ALA A 167 -3.64 -5.19 11.73
CA ALA A 167 -4.56 -4.24 11.13
C ALA A 167 -5.75 -3.95 12.07
N LYS A 168 -6.29 -4.97 12.74
CA LYS A 168 -7.37 -4.79 13.73
C LYS A 168 -6.91 -3.94 14.92
N GLN A 169 -5.69 -4.14 15.43
CA GLN A 169 -5.14 -3.30 16.49
C GLN A 169 -4.96 -1.85 16.03
N LEU A 170 -4.47 -1.65 14.80
CA LEU A 170 -4.34 -0.32 14.22
C LEU A 170 -5.72 0.38 14.11
N GLN A 171 -6.74 -0.34 13.62
CA GLN A 171 -8.10 0.18 13.52
C GLN A 171 -8.69 0.57 14.89
N MET A 172 -8.41 -0.20 15.94
CA MET A 172 -8.81 0.14 17.31
C MET A 172 -8.14 1.41 17.80
N VAL A 173 -6.81 1.51 17.67
CA VAL A 173 -6.04 2.70 18.09
C VAL A 173 -6.52 3.96 17.36
N ILE A 174 -6.75 3.87 16.07
CA ILE A 174 -7.28 4.99 15.29
C ILE A 174 -8.72 5.33 15.70
N GLY A 175 -9.57 4.30 15.89
CA GLY A 175 -10.97 4.50 16.28
C GLY A 175 -11.10 5.16 17.64
N ASP A 176 -10.33 4.73 18.62
CA ASP A 176 -10.33 5.32 19.96
C ASP A 176 -9.71 6.73 19.96
N GLY A 177 -8.66 6.95 19.17
CA GLY A 177 -7.99 8.24 19.05
C GLY A 177 -8.78 9.30 18.26
N LEU A 178 -9.71 8.88 17.41
CA LEU A 178 -10.62 9.76 16.64
C LEU A 178 -12.00 9.86 17.28
N ALA A 179 -12.27 9.13 18.37
CA ALA A 179 -13.51 9.30 19.11
C ALA A 179 -13.56 10.73 19.69
N PRO A 180 -14.69 11.45 19.54
CA PRO A 180 -14.81 12.78 20.12
C PRO A 180 -14.56 12.69 21.63
N VAL A 181 -13.64 13.52 22.14
CA VAL A 181 -13.40 13.67 23.58
C VAL A 181 -14.72 14.14 24.19
N THR A 182 -15.45 13.22 24.79
CA THR A 182 -16.63 13.59 25.55
C THR A 182 -16.17 14.38 26.76
N ASP A 183 -16.68 15.60 26.90
CA ASP A 183 -16.41 16.58 27.95
C ASP A 183 -16.86 16.02 29.32
N ARG A 184 -16.19 14.99 29.85
CA ARG A 184 -16.49 14.33 31.13
C ARG A 184 -15.48 14.61 32.22
N ASP A 185 -14.46 15.44 31.94
CA ASP A 185 -13.42 15.83 32.93
C ASP A 185 -13.32 17.37 33.02
N ARG A 186 -14.46 18.02 33.29
CA ARG A 186 -14.49 19.38 33.85
C ARG A 186 -15.22 19.39 35.18
#